data_7849e4623d3f84bf58b96854a11a0fc7
#
_entry.id   7849e4623d3f84bf58b96854a11a0fc7
#
_cell.length_a   1.000
_cell.length_b   1.000
_cell.length_c   1.000
_cell.angle_alpha   90.00
_cell.angle_beta   90.00
_cell.angle_gamma   90.00
#
_symmetry.space_group_name_H-M   'P 1'
#
loop_
_entity.id
_entity.type
_entity.pdbx_description
1 polymer ?
#
loop_
_entity_poly.entity_id
_entity_poly.type
_entity_poly.pdbx_seq_one_letter_code
_entity_poly.pdbx_strand_id
1 'polypeptide(L)'
;MDTTTKKSYYLIDYENVNKSGFNGIELLTENDCIVVFYTQNANTIPFDLHFKLAETKASLQLINAAAGGKNALDFQLSTYLGFLIGSQIASDIHIISNDKGFENLRSFWKQQGIIISISSDIEGNKNIPNPVSQGIESDFDKAIKPLKLDRSSKDKLQTIMNEAIKIKDIPKRKQKISSEICKAFGNSKTKKYYATVKPLIK
;
A
#
# COMPACT_ATOMS: atom_id res chain seq x y z
N MET A 1 -5.63 -6.57 -20.86
CA MET A 1 -4.65 -6.34 -19.78
C MET A 1 -5.45 -6.29 -18.50
N ASP A 2 -5.34 -7.34 -17.71
CA ASP A 2 -6.06 -7.42 -16.43
C ASP A 2 -5.65 -6.26 -15.53
N THR A 3 -6.61 -5.40 -15.22
CA THR A 3 -6.46 -4.41 -14.16
C THR A 3 -6.52 -5.17 -12.84
N THR A 4 -5.38 -5.72 -12.42
CA THR A 4 -5.27 -6.35 -11.11
C THR A 4 -5.59 -5.28 -10.08
N THR A 5 -6.77 -5.37 -9.48
CA THR A 5 -7.19 -4.47 -8.39
C THR A 5 -6.19 -4.66 -7.26
N LYS A 6 -5.48 -3.61 -6.88
CA LYS A 6 -4.53 -3.67 -5.77
C LYS A 6 -5.29 -3.99 -4.49
N LYS A 7 -4.74 -4.90 -3.70
CA LYS A 7 -5.33 -5.33 -2.41
C LYS A 7 -4.65 -4.65 -1.22
N SER A 8 -5.40 -4.49 -0.14
CA SER A 8 -4.82 -4.16 1.16
C SER A 8 -4.34 -5.45 1.84
N TYR A 9 -3.11 -5.45 2.32
CA TYR A 9 -2.49 -6.63 2.93
C TYR A 9 -2.38 -6.46 4.45
N TYR A 10 -2.84 -7.44 5.20
CA TYR A 10 -2.73 -7.55 6.64
C TYR A 10 -1.74 -8.67 6.99
N LEU A 11 -0.52 -8.30 7.35
CA LEU A 11 0.55 -9.21 7.73
C LEU A 11 0.46 -9.49 9.23
N ILE A 12 -0.03 -10.64 9.60
CA ILE A 12 -0.31 -10.99 10.99
C ILE A 12 0.83 -11.81 11.56
N ASP A 13 1.49 -11.28 12.57
CA ASP A 13 2.44 -11.94 13.42
C ASP A 13 1.68 -12.75 14.50
N TYR A 14 1.27 -13.96 14.14
CA TYR A 14 0.38 -14.77 14.97
C TYR A 14 1.00 -15.22 16.28
N GLU A 15 2.31 -15.38 16.33
CA GLU A 15 3.03 -15.71 17.56
C GLU A 15 2.89 -14.62 18.63
N ASN A 16 2.81 -13.38 18.19
CA ASN A 16 2.75 -12.21 19.06
C ASN A 16 1.31 -11.82 19.44
N VAL A 17 0.39 -11.81 18.47
CA VAL A 17 -0.98 -11.31 18.72
C VAL A 17 -2.02 -12.42 18.92
N ASN A 18 -1.72 -13.65 18.56
CA ASN A 18 -2.66 -14.78 18.66
C ASN A 18 -4.04 -14.44 18.06
N LYS A 19 -5.12 -14.93 18.68
CA LYS A 19 -6.50 -14.69 18.27
C LYS A 19 -6.88 -13.20 18.26
N SER A 20 -6.38 -12.41 19.19
CA SER A 20 -6.76 -11.00 19.33
C SER A 20 -6.36 -10.16 18.11
N GLY A 21 -5.32 -10.55 17.40
CA GLY A 21 -4.91 -9.87 16.16
C GLY A 21 -5.99 -9.86 15.07
N PHE A 22 -6.97 -10.77 15.15
CA PHE A 22 -8.07 -10.87 14.19
C PHE A 22 -9.33 -10.10 14.57
N ASN A 23 -9.31 -9.30 15.65
CA ASN A 23 -10.44 -8.42 15.95
C ASN A 23 -10.64 -7.47 14.77
N GLY A 24 -11.88 -7.37 14.29
CA GLY A 24 -12.23 -6.59 13.10
C GLY A 24 -12.12 -7.34 11.77
N ILE A 25 -11.88 -8.67 11.77
CA ILE A 25 -11.81 -9.49 10.55
C ILE A 25 -13.11 -9.43 9.73
N GLU A 26 -14.26 -9.28 10.38
CA GLU A 26 -15.59 -9.14 9.76
C GLU A 26 -15.73 -7.84 8.95
N LEU A 27 -14.83 -6.87 9.13
CA LEU A 27 -14.79 -5.61 8.40
C LEU A 27 -14.05 -5.73 7.05
N LEU A 28 -13.39 -6.85 6.80
CA LEU A 28 -12.61 -7.09 5.59
C LEU A 28 -13.51 -7.47 4.41
N THR A 29 -13.02 -7.16 3.23
CA THR A 29 -13.70 -7.35 1.95
C THR A 29 -12.87 -8.22 1.00
N GLU A 30 -13.39 -8.53 -0.19
CA GLU A 30 -12.65 -9.22 -1.26
C GLU A 30 -11.40 -8.47 -1.76
N ASN A 31 -11.29 -7.17 -1.46
CA ASN A 31 -10.13 -6.36 -1.77
C ASN A 31 -9.03 -6.41 -0.70
N ASP A 32 -9.23 -7.21 0.34
CA ASP A 32 -8.28 -7.40 1.42
C ASP A 32 -7.62 -8.78 1.34
N CYS A 33 -6.39 -8.88 1.84
CA CYS A 33 -5.63 -10.12 1.93
C CYS A 33 -5.03 -10.25 3.32
N ILE A 34 -5.35 -11.33 4.01
CA ILE A 34 -4.78 -11.68 5.29
C ILE A 34 -3.61 -12.64 5.04
N VAL A 35 -2.42 -12.31 5.53
CA VAL A 35 -1.24 -13.17 5.49
C VAL A 35 -0.82 -13.46 6.91
N VAL A 36 -1.03 -14.69 7.36
CA VAL A 36 -0.72 -15.12 8.74
C VAL A 36 0.64 -15.77 8.76
N PHE A 37 1.56 -15.17 9.49
CA PHE A 37 2.86 -15.77 9.81
C PHE A 37 2.75 -16.49 11.14
N TYR A 38 3.05 -17.77 11.17
CA TYR A 38 2.98 -18.59 12.37
C TYR A 38 4.21 -19.51 12.49
N THR A 39 4.51 -19.95 13.71
CA THR A 39 5.59 -20.87 14.02
C THR A 39 5.04 -22.13 14.69
N GLN A 40 5.92 -23.10 14.99
CA GLN A 40 5.53 -24.28 15.76
C GLN A 40 5.04 -23.95 17.17
N ASN A 41 5.45 -22.80 17.73
CA ASN A 41 5.02 -22.34 19.05
C ASN A 41 3.60 -21.78 19.05
N ALA A 42 3.08 -21.36 17.88
CA ALA A 42 1.77 -20.78 17.69
C ALA A 42 1.14 -21.35 16.41
N ASN A 43 0.85 -22.64 16.39
CA ASN A 43 0.33 -23.37 15.24
C ASN A 43 -1.10 -23.89 15.42
N THR A 44 -1.80 -23.45 16.47
CA THR A 44 -3.19 -23.83 16.75
C THR A 44 -4.11 -22.65 16.61
N ILE A 45 -5.25 -22.87 15.97
CA ILE A 45 -6.30 -21.85 15.80
C ILE A 45 -7.52 -22.30 16.62
N PRO A 46 -8.05 -21.44 17.54
CA PRO A 46 -9.29 -21.71 18.23
C PRO A 46 -10.48 -21.85 17.26
N PHE A 47 -11.44 -22.70 17.56
CA PHE A 47 -12.60 -22.95 16.69
C PHE A 47 -13.36 -21.68 16.32
N ASP A 48 -13.54 -20.76 17.23
CA ASP A 48 -14.23 -19.50 16.97
C ASP A 48 -13.46 -18.59 15.99
N LEU A 49 -12.12 -18.60 16.03
CA LEU A 49 -11.32 -17.91 15.02
C LEU A 49 -11.39 -18.66 13.67
N HIS A 50 -11.41 -20.00 13.70
CA HIS A 50 -11.57 -20.79 12.48
C HIS A 50 -12.88 -20.42 11.74
N PHE A 51 -14.00 -20.31 12.47
CA PHE A 51 -15.27 -19.87 11.88
C PHE A 51 -15.16 -18.47 11.27
N LYS A 52 -14.59 -17.50 11.97
CA LYS A 52 -14.39 -16.15 11.44
C LYS A 52 -13.52 -16.13 10.18
N LEU A 53 -12.47 -16.96 10.13
CA LEU A 53 -11.62 -17.10 8.95
C LEU A 53 -12.36 -17.75 7.77
N ALA A 54 -13.31 -18.68 8.03
CA ALA A 54 -14.11 -19.30 7.00
C ALA A 54 -15.19 -18.35 6.43
N GLU A 55 -15.67 -17.41 7.23
CA GLU A 55 -16.72 -16.46 6.85
C GLU A 55 -16.19 -15.16 6.23
N THR A 56 -14.90 -14.85 6.43
CA THR A 56 -14.31 -13.61 5.88
C THR A 56 -14.34 -13.61 4.35
N LYS A 57 -14.56 -12.44 3.77
CA LYS A 57 -14.47 -12.21 2.32
C LYS A 57 -13.04 -11.97 1.84
N ALA A 58 -12.13 -11.68 2.78
CA ALA A 58 -10.72 -11.47 2.45
C ALA A 58 -10.06 -12.76 1.98
N SER A 59 -9.08 -12.65 1.08
CA SER A 59 -8.24 -13.79 0.75
C SER A 59 -7.31 -14.12 1.92
N LEU A 60 -7.09 -15.42 2.18
CA LEU A 60 -6.25 -15.89 3.28
C LEU A 60 -5.02 -16.63 2.75
N GLN A 61 -3.86 -16.29 3.28
CA GLN A 61 -2.61 -16.99 3.07
C GLN A 61 -1.99 -17.34 4.43
N LEU A 62 -1.54 -18.57 4.59
CA LEU A 62 -0.85 -19.04 5.79
C LEU A 62 0.62 -19.30 5.44
N ILE A 63 1.53 -18.71 6.19
CA ILE A 63 2.97 -18.87 6.02
C ILE A 63 3.54 -19.44 7.30
N ASN A 64 4.01 -20.70 7.23
CA ASN A 64 4.78 -21.29 8.31
C ASN A 64 6.19 -20.69 8.29
N ALA A 65 6.48 -19.84 9.26
CA ALA A 65 7.83 -19.33 9.47
C ALA A 65 8.66 -20.51 10.01
N ALA A 66 9.36 -21.18 9.10
CA ALA A 66 10.12 -22.39 9.38
C ALA A 66 11.05 -22.20 10.60
N ALA A 67 11.21 -23.26 11.36
CA ALA A 67 12.04 -23.34 12.55
C ALA A 67 13.48 -22.83 12.28
N GLY A 68 13.68 -21.56 12.45
CA GLY A 68 14.97 -20.91 12.34
C GLY A 68 15.11 -20.02 13.55
N GLY A 69 15.95 -20.09 14.39
CA GLY A 69 16.32 -19.29 15.56
C GLY A 69 15.40 -18.10 15.97
N LYS A 70 15.81 -17.43 16.97
CA LYS A 70 15.15 -16.21 17.47
C LYS A 70 14.93 -15.20 16.32
N ASN A 71 13.72 -14.65 16.20
CA ASN A 71 13.30 -13.66 15.20
C ASN A 71 13.13 -14.19 13.75
N ALA A 72 13.05 -15.52 13.54
CA ALA A 72 12.88 -16.06 12.19
C ALA A 72 11.57 -15.57 11.52
N LEU A 73 10.48 -15.46 12.29
CA LEU A 73 9.20 -14.93 11.83
C LEU A 73 9.35 -13.47 11.40
N ASP A 74 10.00 -12.64 12.20
CA ASP A 74 10.19 -11.20 11.90
C ASP A 74 10.95 -10.98 10.61
N PHE A 75 12.00 -11.79 10.37
CA PHE A 75 12.76 -11.75 9.12
C PHE A 75 11.92 -12.13 7.91
N GLN A 76 11.10 -13.18 8.03
CA GLN A 76 10.24 -13.62 6.93
C GLN A 76 9.13 -12.64 6.66
N LEU A 77 8.47 -12.09 7.68
CA LEU A 77 7.46 -11.05 7.56
C LEU A 77 8.05 -9.79 6.91
N SER A 78 9.23 -9.35 7.37
CA SER A 78 9.92 -8.18 6.80
C SER A 78 10.34 -8.41 5.35
N THR A 79 10.77 -9.61 4.99
CA THR A 79 11.11 -9.98 3.61
C THR A 79 9.86 -9.96 2.72
N TYR A 80 8.75 -10.52 3.21
CA TYR A 80 7.48 -10.54 2.48
C TYR A 80 6.92 -9.12 2.29
N LEU A 81 7.04 -8.27 3.30
CA LEU A 81 6.75 -6.84 3.19
C LEU A 81 7.54 -6.19 2.05
N GLY A 82 8.85 -6.41 2.01
CA GLY A 82 9.71 -5.91 0.93
C GLY A 82 9.30 -6.42 -0.45
N PHE A 83 8.89 -7.69 -0.55
CA PHE A 83 8.33 -8.27 -1.78
C PHE A 83 7.04 -7.57 -2.22
N LEU A 84 6.09 -7.34 -1.31
CA LEU A 84 4.84 -6.64 -1.63
C LEU A 84 5.09 -5.23 -2.14
N ILE A 85 6.01 -4.51 -1.51
CA ILE A 85 6.40 -3.16 -1.90
C ILE A 85 7.06 -3.17 -3.30
N GLY A 86 8.01 -4.07 -3.51
CA GLY A 86 8.75 -4.16 -4.77
C GLY A 86 7.89 -4.59 -5.96
N SER A 87 6.93 -5.48 -5.74
CA SER A 87 5.98 -5.96 -6.77
C SER A 87 4.84 -4.99 -7.04
N GLN A 88 4.64 -3.96 -6.20
CA GLN A 88 3.59 -2.93 -6.36
C GLN A 88 2.16 -3.49 -6.45
N ILE A 89 1.92 -4.68 -5.91
CA ILE A 89 0.60 -5.35 -5.90
C ILE A 89 -0.29 -4.91 -4.75
N ALA A 90 0.30 -4.34 -3.69
CA ALA A 90 -0.43 -3.83 -2.54
C ALA A 90 -0.90 -2.39 -2.76
N SER A 91 -2.14 -2.08 -2.31
CA SER A 91 -2.61 -0.70 -2.13
C SER A 91 -2.15 -0.15 -0.78
N ASP A 92 -2.33 -0.97 0.25
CA ASP A 92 -2.02 -0.65 1.64
C ASP A 92 -1.39 -1.87 2.31
N ILE A 93 -0.50 -1.64 3.26
CA ILE A 93 0.14 -2.72 4.01
C ILE A 93 0.05 -2.41 5.49
N HIS A 94 -0.50 -3.36 6.23
CA HIS A 94 -0.74 -3.32 7.65
C HIS A 94 0.01 -4.46 8.34
N ILE A 95 0.85 -4.17 9.31
CA ILE A 95 1.46 -5.17 10.19
C ILE A 95 0.63 -5.27 11.46
N ILE A 96 0.21 -6.48 11.80
CA ILE A 96 -0.56 -6.77 13.00
C ILE A 96 0.38 -7.46 13.98
N SER A 97 0.94 -6.68 14.88
CA SER A 97 1.87 -7.15 15.93
C SER A 97 1.95 -6.15 17.08
N ASN A 98 2.24 -6.65 18.27
CA ASN A 98 2.58 -5.83 19.44
C ASN A 98 4.11 -5.63 19.58
N ASP A 99 4.92 -6.22 18.68
CA ASP A 99 6.36 -6.07 18.74
C ASP A 99 6.78 -4.68 18.26
N LYS A 100 7.42 -3.94 19.17
CA LYS A 100 7.97 -2.60 18.91
C LYS A 100 9.12 -2.61 17.90
N GLY A 101 9.72 -3.76 17.61
CA GLY A 101 10.76 -3.90 16.59
C GLY A 101 10.28 -3.45 15.20
N PHE A 102 9.02 -3.66 14.89
CA PHE A 102 8.42 -3.23 13.62
C PHE A 102 8.33 -1.70 13.45
N GLU A 103 8.42 -0.92 14.55
CA GLU A 103 8.49 0.54 14.45
C GLU A 103 9.74 1.03 13.70
N ASN A 104 10.85 0.31 13.84
CA ASN A 104 12.07 0.59 13.08
C ASN A 104 11.85 0.34 11.58
N LEU A 105 11.12 -0.73 11.25
CA LEU A 105 10.76 -1.08 9.89
C LEU A 105 9.83 -0.02 9.27
N ARG A 106 8.81 0.43 10.02
CA ARG A 106 7.93 1.54 9.64
C ARG A 106 8.72 2.81 9.36
N SER A 107 9.66 3.15 10.24
CA SER A 107 10.51 4.33 10.10
C SER A 107 11.40 4.26 8.87
N PHE A 108 12.00 3.10 8.59
CA PHE A 108 12.81 2.84 7.40
C PHE A 108 12.00 3.07 6.10
N TRP A 109 10.84 2.43 5.98
CA TRP A 109 10.01 2.55 4.79
C TRP A 109 9.42 3.95 4.61
N LYS A 110 9.10 4.64 5.70
CA LYS A 110 8.69 6.05 5.67
C LYS A 110 9.75 6.95 5.04
N GLN A 111 11.03 6.71 5.32
CA GLN A 111 12.14 7.45 4.69
C GLN A 111 12.23 7.19 3.17
N GLN A 112 11.75 6.03 2.71
CA GLN A 112 11.63 5.68 1.29
C GLN A 112 10.32 6.17 0.66
N GLY A 113 9.51 6.96 1.39
CA GLY A 113 8.22 7.47 0.92
C GLY A 113 7.08 6.43 0.96
N ILE A 114 7.28 5.30 1.65
CA ILE A 114 6.29 4.22 1.75
C ILE A 114 5.72 4.21 3.16
N ILE A 115 4.40 4.20 3.24
CA ILE A 115 3.68 4.21 4.51
C ILE A 115 3.15 2.81 4.76
N ILE A 116 3.53 2.24 5.89
CA ILE A 116 2.96 1.03 6.46
C ILE A 116 2.34 1.36 7.82
N SER A 117 1.26 0.72 8.18
CA SER A 117 0.65 0.85 9.49
C SER A 117 1.00 -0.34 10.37
N ILE A 118 1.02 -0.13 11.68
CA ILE A 118 1.24 -1.17 12.69
C ILE A 118 0.15 -1.00 13.75
N SER A 119 -0.51 -2.11 14.10
CA SER A 119 -1.51 -2.15 15.17
C SER A 119 -1.52 -3.52 15.83
N SER A 120 -2.19 -3.62 16.98
CA SER A 120 -2.39 -4.86 17.72
C SER A 120 -3.41 -5.80 17.07
N ASP A 121 -4.32 -5.27 16.24
CA ASP A 121 -5.38 -6.00 15.57
C ASP A 121 -5.82 -5.32 14.26
N ILE A 122 -6.71 -5.99 13.53
CA ILE A 122 -7.24 -5.49 12.25
C ILE A 122 -8.12 -4.24 12.46
N GLU A 123 -8.91 -4.19 13.53
CA GLU A 123 -9.82 -3.08 13.80
C GLU A 123 -9.08 -1.76 14.02
N GLY A 124 -7.96 -1.79 14.75
CA GLY A 124 -7.12 -0.63 15.00
C GLY A 124 -6.62 0.04 13.71
N ASN A 125 -6.45 -0.72 12.64
CA ASN A 125 -6.06 -0.19 11.34
C ASN A 125 -7.22 0.43 10.54
N LYS A 126 -8.45 -0.05 10.73
CA LYS A 126 -9.64 0.51 10.05
C LYS A 126 -10.04 1.87 10.62
N ASN A 127 -9.75 2.11 11.90
CA ASN A 127 -10.01 3.38 12.57
C ASN A 127 -8.90 4.42 12.32
N ILE A 128 -7.74 4.03 11.81
CA ILE A 128 -6.74 4.95 11.31
C ILE A 128 -7.25 5.41 9.94
N PRO A 129 -7.59 6.72 9.75
CA PRO A 129 -7.92 7.23 8.42
C PRO A 129 -6.76 6.83 7.52
N ASN A 130 -7.08 6.11 6.45
CA ASN A 130 -6.13 5.47 5.55
C ASN A 130 -4.94 6.43 5.30
N PRO A 131 -3.72 6.18 5.81
CA PRO A 131 -2.62 7.11 5.65
C PRO A 131 -2.17 7.23 4.18
N VAL A 132 -2.64 6.35 3.30
CA VAL A 132 -2.49 6.51 1.85
C VAL A 132 -3.44 7.57 1.31
N SER A 133 -4.55 7.89 2.01
CA SER A 133 -5.41 9.05 1.72
C SER A 133 -4.96 10.33 2.44
N GLN A 134 -4.08 10.21 3.45
CA GLN A 134 -3.33 11.30 4.07
C GLN A 134 -1.81 11.11 3.85
N GLY A 135 -1.44 10.49 2.72
CA GLY A 135 -0.08 10.50 2.26
C GLY A 135 0.45 11.92 2.35
N ILE A 136 1.72 12.10 2.68
CA ILE A 136 2.45 13.28 2.25
C ILE A 136 1.90 13.58 0.87
N GLU A 137 1.05 14.65 0.80
CA GLU A 137 0.49 15.11 -0.48
C GLU A 137 1.69 15.07 -1.42
N SER A 138 1.74 14.13 -2.34
CA SER A 138 2.91 14.00 -3.20
C SER A 138 3.15 15.38 -3.78
N ASP A 139 4.37 15.75 -4.08
CA ASP A 139 4.61 17.05 -4.72
C ASP A 139 3.68 17.23 -5.92
N PHE A 140 3.28 16.10 -6.54
CA PHE A 140 2.25 16.05 -7.56
C PHE A 140 0.86 16.41 -7.01
N ASP A 141 0.40 15.81 -5.92
CA ASP A 141 -0.92 16.10 -5.34
C ASP A 141 -1.02 17.54 -4.85
N LYS A 142 0.02 18.05 -4.22
CA LYS A 142 0.11 19.47 -3.81
C LYS A 142 0.03 20.38 -5.03
N ALA A 143 0.78 20.04 -6.08
CA ALA A 143 0.81 20.85 -7.30
C ALA A 143 -0.57 20.89 -7.99
N ILE A 144 -1.27 19.76 -8.10
CA ILE A 144 -2.55 19.66 -8.82
C ILE A 144 -3.77 20.07 -8.00
N LYS A 145 -3.66 20.25 -6.68
CA LYS A 145 -4.77 20.64 -5.80
C LYS A 145 -5.56 21.86 -6.28
N PRO A 146 -4.91 22.95 -6.79
CA PRO A 146 -5.63 24.10 -7.33
C PRO A 146 -6.47 23.80 -8.58
N LEU A 147 -6.22 22.67 -9.24
CA LEU A 147 -6.95 22.28 -10.45
C LEU A 147 -8.34 21.68 -10.16
N LYS A 148 -8.59 21.24 -8.90
CA LYS A 148 -9.85 20.61 -8.45
C LYS A 148 -10.32 19.51 -9.42
N LEU A 149 -9.41 18.60 -9.78
CA LEU A 149 -9.67 17.50 -10.71
C LEU A 149 -10.57 16.44 -10.06
N ASP A 150 -11.45 15.84 -10.86
CA ASP A 150 -12.09 14.58 -10.50
C ASP A 150 -11.06 13.43 -10.49
N ARG A 151 -11.42 12.29 -9.88
CA ARG A 151 -10.52 11.13 -9.73
C ARG A 151 -9.97 10.65 -11.08
N SER A 152 -10.83 10.52 -12.10
CA SER A 152 -10.43 10.06 -13.43
C SER A 152 -9.43 11.00 -14.10
N SER A 153 -9.64 12.31 -14.00
CA SER A 153 -8.71 13.31 -14.54
C SER A 153 -7.39 13.34 -13.79
N LYS A 154 -7.41 13.14 -12.47
CA LYS A 154 -6.20 13.01 -11.64
C LYS A 154 -5.39 11.80 -12.05
N ASP A 155 -6.01 10.64 -12.17
CA ASP A 155 -5.35 9.38 -12.55
C ASP A 155 -4.71 9.48 -13.95
N LYS A 156 -5.40 10.08 -14.91
CA LYS A 156 -4.87 10.35 -16.26
C LYS A 156 -3.62 11.23 -16.22
N LEU A 157 -3.66 12.32 -15.45
CA LEU A 157 -2.52 13.23 -15.34
C LEU A 157 -1.33 12.57 -14.64
N GLN A 158 -1.58 11.77 -13.60
CA GLN A 158 -0.55 10.98 -12.92
C GLN A 158 0.11 9.98 -13.86
N THR A 159 -0.66 9.28 -14.68
CA THR A 159 -0.15 8.33 -15.68
C THR A 159 0.75 9.02 -16.69
N ILE A 160 0.34 10.19 -17.21
CA ILE A 160 1.16 10.97 -18.13
C ILE A 160 2.51 11.34 -17.50
N MET A 161 2.51 11.76 -16.24
CA MET A 161 3.74 12.11 -15.52
C MET A 161 4.65 10.90 -15.31
N ASN A 162 4.10 9.77 -14.89
CA ASN A 162 4.83 8.53 -14.65
C ASN A 162 5.48 7.96 -15.91
N GLU A 163 4.81 8.04 -17.04
CA GLU A 163 5.38 7.63 -18.33
C GLU A 163 6.49 8.57 -18.81
N ALA A 164 6.29 9.86 -18.61
CA ALA A 164 7.26 10.85 -19.05
C ALA A 164 8.56 10.81 -18.25
N ILE A 165 8.54 10.45 -16.95
CA ILE A 165 9.73 10.30 -16.11
C ILE A 165 10.73 9.28 -16.69
N LYS A 166 10.26 8.28 -17.43
CA LYS A 166 11.12 7.28 -18.11
C LYS A 166 12.02 7.90 -19.20
N ILE A 167 11.71 9.11 -19.65
CA ILE A 167 12.49 9.83 -20.68
C ILE A 167 13.61 10.62 -19.97
N LYS A 168 14.88 10.22 -20.19
CA LYS A 168 16.04 10.87 -19.57
C LYS A 168 16.26 12.31 -20.03
N ASP A 169 15.95 12.60 -21.31
CA ASP A 169 16.11 13.93 -21.92
C ASP A 169 15.00 14.87 -21.43
N ILE A 170 15.36 15.89 -20.66
CA ILE A 170 14.41 16.83 -20.03
C ILE A 170 13.58 17.62 -21.07
N PRO A 171 14.16 18.19 -22.14
CA PRO A 171 13.39 18.84 -23.20
C PRO A 171 12.35 17.92 -23.83
N LYS A 172 12.73 16.70 -24.19
CA LYS A 172 11.80 15.69 -24.76
C LYS A 172 10.73 15.29 -23.74
N ARG A 173 11.10 15.13 -22.46
CA ARG A 173 10.14 14.87 -21.37
C ARG A 173 9.08 15.97 -21.28
N LYS A 174 9.49 17.23 -21.29
CA LYS A 174 8.59 18.38 -21.25
C LYS A 174 7.65 18.41 -22.45
N GLN A 175 8.17 18.16 -23.65
CA GLN A 175 7.37 18.10 -24.89
C GLN A 175 6.35 16.96 -24.84
N LYS A 176 6.77 15.75 -24.40
CA LYS A 176 5.87 14.60 -24.23
C LYS A 176 4.72 14.90 -23.29
N ILE A 177 5.01 15.45 -22.10
CA ILE A 177 3.97 15.81 -21.11
C ILE A 177 2.98 16.80 -21.70
N SER A 178 3.45 17.86 -22.34
CA SER A 178 2.56 18.87 -22.94
C SER A 178 1.67 18.26 -24.01
N SER A 179 2.23 17.40 -24.89
CA SER A 179 1.48 16.72 -25.95
C SER A 179 0.41 15.78 -25.39
N GLU A 180 0.77 14.95 -24.39
CA GLU A 180 -0.17 14.00 -23.80
C GLU A 180 -1.28 14.69 -22.99
N ILE A 181 -0.97 15.78 -22.29
CA ILE A 181 -1.99 16.60 -21.63
C ILE A 181 -2.97 17.19 -22.67
N CYS A 182 -2.45 17.66 -23.80
CA CYS A 182 -3.29 18.19 -24.88
C CYS A 182 -4.24 17.11 -25.43
N LYS A 183 -3.75 15.90 -25.66
CA LYS A 183 -4.57 14.78 -26.14
C LYS A 183 -5.62 14.36 -25.11
N ALA A 184 -5.26 14.30 -23.84
CA ALA A 184 -6.14 13.81 -22.78
C ALA A 184 -7.21 14.82 -22.33
N PHE A 185 -6.92 16.12 -22.37
CA PHE A 185 -7.75 17.17 -21.76
C PHE A 185 -8.13 18.31 -22.71
N GLY A 186 -7.59 18.30 -23.93
CA GLY A 186 -7.85 19.32 -24.95
C GLY A 186 -7.02 20.60 -24.79
N ASN A 187 -6.93 21.38 -25.86
CA ASN A 187 -6.09 22.59 -25.95
C ASN A 187 -6.38 23.61 -24.87
N SER A 188 -7.65 23.81 -24.53
CA SER A 188 -8.08 24.83 -23.56
C SER A 188 -7.53 24.60 -22.15
N LYS A 189 -7.33 23.34 -21.75
CA LYS A 189 -6.83 22.94 -20.42
C LYS A 189 -5.32 22.73 -20.38
N THR A 190 -4.68 22.51 -21.54
CA THR A 190 -3.26 22.16 -21.64
C THR A 190 -2.35 23.18 -20.97
N LYS A 191 -2.52 24.46 -21.27
CA LYS A 191 -1.69 25.53 -20.71
C LYS A 191 -1.73 25.54 -19.17
N LYS A 192 -2.94 25.42 -18.60
CA LYS A 192 -3.14 25.42 -17.15
C LYS A 192 -2.57 24.19 -16.50
N TYR A 193 -2.85 22.98 -17.01
CA TYR A 193 -2.40 21.73 -16.44
C TYR A 193 -0.89 21.56 -16.57
N TYR A 194 -0.33 21.90 -17.74
CA TYR A 194 1.12 21.85 -17.92
C TYR A 194 1.86 22.82 -17.01
N ALA A 195 1.40 24.06 -16.86
CA ALA A 195 2.02 25.03 -15.96
C ALA A 195 2.05 24.53 -14.51
N THR A 196 1.02 23.81 -14.09
CA THR A 196 0.89 23.24 -12.75
C THR A 196 1.89 22.11 -12.50
N VAL A 197 2.11 21.22 -13.47
CA VAL A 197 3.03 20.07 -13.30
C VAL A 197 4.46 20.37 -13.72
N LYS A 198 4.71 21.45 -14.44
CA LYS A 198 6.04 21.86 -14.93
C LYS A 198 7.12 21.91 -13.82
N PRO A 199 6.86 22.43 -12.60
CA PRO A 199 7.85 22.47 -11.52
C PRO A 199 8.31 21.08 -11.06
N LEU A 200 7.53 20.02 -11.34
CA LEU A 200 7.84 18.65 -10.96
C LEU A 200 8.73 17.93 -11.98
N ILE A 201 9.00 18.55 -13.13
CA ILE A 201 9.82 17.97 -14.20
C ILE A 201 11.28 18.34 -13.94
N LYS A 202 11.95 17.51 -13.16
CA LYS A 202 13.38 17.62 -12.86
C LYS A 202 14.18 16.71 -13.77
#